data_8873b373a12554f7636c2f8f67028121
#
_entry.id   8873b373a12554f7636c2f8f67028121
#
_cell.length_a   1.000
_cell.length_b   1.000
_cell.length_c   1.000
_cell.angle_alpha   90.00
_cell.angle_beta   90.00
_cell.angle_gamma   90.00
#
_symmetry.space_group_name_H-M   'P 1'
#
loop_
_entity.id
_entity.type
_entity.pdbx_description
1 polymer ?
#
loop_
_entity_poly.entity_id
_entity_poly.type
_entity_poly.pdbx_seq_one_letter_code
_entity_poly.pdbx_strand_id
1 'polypeptide(L)'
;VKPHVAILGAGPVGLEAALAAAEHGRSFTLYEAAPQIAGHVRRWAHVRLFTPWTLNVSPRMRRSLAAAGRPVPENDACPTGSELVERVFEPLAALPEIHGHLRLGTTVRRVGRRGLLKHEEIGSAERASRPFRLLVRDAGGEHVEEAGIVLDCTGTSIPNAIGDGGIPAPGEADLGDRVSQDIPDLEREADPWRGKRVLLVGAGHSAQTAVQGLVGLDSGTQVTWVLRGEQPSFGVVEDDPLPERYRLGRAAADLAASPPAGLTLHRGAVVEALKRDGEAVQVTLRNGAGEETVTVDRVLALTGRVGDHRLYRQLQVHECYATAGPMKLAAALMSAGGSTDGDCLAQSSQGAETLTNPEPGFFILGSKSYGRRTDFLMRVGWQQVDEVFELLGA
;
A
#
# COMPACT_ATOMS: atom_id res chain seq x y z
N VAL A 1 -29.14 -18.98 -5.37
CA VAL A 1 -28.73 -17.75 -4.66
C VAL A 1 -27.25 -17.50 -4.98
N LYS A 2 -26.91 -16.29 -5.44
CA LYS A 2 -25.50 -15.91 -5.68
C LYS A 2 -24.71 -16.00 -4.35
N PRO A 3 -23.45 -16.49 -4.36
CA PRO A 3 -22.63 -16.58 -3.16
C PRO A 3 -22.39 -15.21 -2.53
N HIS A 4 -22.40 -15.14 -1.19
CA HIS A 4 -22.07 -13.93 -0.43
C HIS A 4 -20.59 -13.55 -0.59
N VAL A 5 -20.31 -12.26 -0.77
CA VAL A 5 -18.97 -11.72 -1.00
C VAL A 5 -18.42 -11.05 0.27
N ALA A 6 -17.29 -11.51 0.78
CA ALA A 6 -16.52 -10.81 1.80
C ALA A 6 -15.47 -9.93 1.11
N ILE A 7 -15.56 -8.61 1.30
CA ILE A 7 -14.61 -7.62 0.79
C ILE A 7 -13.76 -7.16 1.96
N LEU A 8 -12.44 -7.39 1.90
CA LEU A 8 -11.52 -7.11 2.98
C LEU A 8 -10.74 -5.82 2.70
N GLY A 9 -10.97 -4.78 3.51
CA GLY A 9 -10.41 -3.44 3.39
C GLY A 9 -11.33 -2.46 2.68
N ALA A 10 -11.71 -1.37 3.35
CA ALA A 10 -12.53 -0.28 2.81
C ALA A 10 -11.66 0.90 2.32
N GLY A 11 -10.59 0.57 1.59
CA GLY A 11 -9.79 1.50 0.81
C GLY A 11 -10.39 1.71 -0.60
N PRO A 12 -9.65 2.41 -1.50
CA PRO A 12 -10.14 2.72 -2.85
C PRO A 12 -10.68 1.51 -3.63
N VAL A 13 -9.94 0.40 -3.64
CA VAL A 13 -10.31 -0.80 -4.40
C VAL A 13 -11.45 -1.57 -3.71
N GLY A 14 -11.48 -1.59 -2.37
CA GLY A 14 -12.57 -2.24 -1.64
C GLY A 14 -13.91 -1.50 -1.78
N LEU A 15 -13.89 -0.16 -1.80
CA LEU A 15 -15.08 0.64 -2.08
C LEU A 15 -15.57 0.44 -3.52
N GLU A 16 -14.67 0.36 -4.50
CA GLU A 16 -15.01 0.01 -5.87
C GLU A 16 -15.66 -1.38 -5.97
N ALA A 17 -15.08 -2.37 -5.27
CA ALA A 17 -15.62 -3.72 -5.23
C ALA A 17 -17.01 -3.78 -4.55
N ALA A 18 -17.25 -2.96 -3.53
CA ALA A 18 -18.54 -2.86 -2.88
C ALA A 18 -19.61 -2.26 -3.79
N LEU A 19 -19.26 -1.19 -4.52
CA LEU A 19 -20.16 -0.62 -5.54
C LEU A 19 -20.46 -1.64 -6.64
N ALA A 20 -19.45 -2.37 -7.13
CA ALA A 20 -19.65 -3.42 -8.14
C ALA A 20 -20.56 -4.54 -7.60
N ALA A 21 -20.37 -4.97 -6.35
CA ALA A 21 -21.23 -5.98 -5.73
C ALA A 21 -22.69 -5.51 -5.67
N ALA A 22 -22.94 -4.26 -5.30
CA ALA A 22 -24.27 -3.66 -5.27
C ALA A 22 -24.89 -3.58 -6.67
N GLU A 23 -24.15 -3.09 -7.69
CA GLU A 23 -24.62 -3.02 -9.09
C GLU A 23 -25.02 -4.40 -9.61
N HIS A 24 -24.28 -5.46 -9.26
CA HIS A 24 -24.56 -6.83 -9.68
C HIS A 24 -25.56 -7.58 -8.79
N GLY A 25 -26.19 -6.89 -7.83
CA GLY A 25 -27.19 -7.49 -6.92
C GLY A 25 -26.64 -8.64 -6.08
N ARG A 26 -25.36 -8.58 -5.69
CA ARG A 26 -24.73 -9.56 -4.82
C ARG A 26 -24.79 -9.11 -3.37
N SER A 27 -25.12 -10.02 -2.46
CA SER A 27 -24.94 -9.75 -1.03
C SER A 27 -23.47 -9.70 -0.69
N PHE A 28 -23.06 -8.71 0.12
CA PHE A 28 -21.67 -8.56 0.53
C PHE A 28 -21.53 -8.00 1.94
N THR A 29 -20.35 -8.16 2.52
CA THR A 29 -19.90 -7.46 3.72
C THR A 29 -18.55 -6.82 3.43
N LEU A 30 -18.43 -5.52 3.70
CA LEU A 30 -17.18 -4.75 3.55
C LEU A 30 -16.55 -4.56 4.93
N TYR A 31 -15.38 -5.18 5.15
CA TYR A 31 -14.66 -5.13 6.43
C TYR A 31 -13.55 -4.08 6.38
N GLU A 32 -13.46 -3.24 7.42
CA GLU A 32 -12.38 -2.29 7.61
C GLU A 32 -11.81 -2.42 9.02
N ALA A 33 -10.51 -2.67 9.10
CA ALA A 33 -9.82 -2.85 10.38
C ALA A 33 -9.73 -1.56 11.19
N ALA A 34 -9.65 -0.41 10.53
CA ALA A 34 -9.63 0.89 11.19
C ALA A 34 -11.03 1.30 11.68
N PRO A 35 -11.10 2.19 12.68
CA PRO A 35 -12.38 2.73 13.15
C PRO A 35 -13.06 3.67 12.15
N GLN A 36 -12.38 4.00 11.06
CA GLN A 36 -12.86 4.84 9.97
C GLN A 36 -12.45 4.22 8.64
N ILE A 37 -13.21 4.51 7.59
CA ILE A 37 -12.89 4.04 6.24
C ILE A 37 -11.55 4.59 5.76
N ALA A 38 -10.95 3.91 4.78
CA ALA A 38 -9.68 4.30 4.16
C ALA A 38 -8.55 4.51 5.18
N GLY A 39 -8.52 3.69 6.25
CA GLY A 39 -7.59 3.85 7.37
C GLY A 39 -6.13 3.99 6.96
N HIS A 40 -5.70 3.28 5.91
CA HIS A 40 -4.34 3.41 5.39
C HIS A 40 -4.12 4.76 4.68
N VAL A 41 -5.08 5.27 3.91
CA VAL A 41 -4.98 6.58 3.23
C VAL A 41 -4.88 7.71 4.24
N ARG A 42 -5.61 7.60 5.35
CA ARG A 42 -5.59 8.61 6.43
C ARG A 42 -4.21 8.77 7.09
N ARG A 43 -3.36 7.74 7.07
CA ARG A 43 -1.99 7.82 7.62
C ARG A 43 -1.08 8.76 6.84
N TRP A 44 -1.38 8.99 5.57
CA TRP A 44 -0.65 9.90 4.69
C TRP A 44 -1.59 10.95 4.05
N ALA A 45 -2.66 11.30 4.75
CA ALA A 45 -3.70 12.19 4.25
C ALA A 45 -3.18 13.58 3.81
N HIS A 46 -2.12 14.07 4.47
CA HIS A 46 -1.45 15.33 4.14
C HIS A 46 -0.65 15.28 2.83
N VAL A 47 -0.30 14.09 2.35
CA VAL A 47 0.54 13.94 1.14
C VAL A 47 -0.27 14.22 -0.10
N ARG A 48 0.25 15.09 -0.98
CA ARG A 48 -0.29 15.31 -2.31
C ARG A 48 0.11 14.17 -3.24
N LEU A 49 -0.86 13.62 -3.94
CA LEU A 49 -0.62 12.60 -4.94
C LEU A 49 0.04 13.24 -6.17
N PHE A 50 0.73 12.42 -6.96
CA PHE A 50 1.25 12.83 -8.26
C PHE A 50 0.32 12.42 -9.42
N THR A 51 -0.83 11.83 -9.11
CA THR A 51 -1.89 11.49 -10.08
C THR A 51 -3.04 12.47 -9.95
N PRO A 52 -3.62 12.96 -11.06
CA PRO A 52 -4.73 13.92 -11.05
C PRO A 52 -6.05 13.27 -10.62
N TRP A 53 -7.07 14.11 -10.35
CA TRP A 53 -8.42 13.66 -10.00
C TRP A 53 -9.01 12.68 -11.01
N THR A 54 -8.73 12.88 -12.31
CA THR A 54 -9.18 12.00 -13.40
C THR A 54 -8.69 10.56 -13.26
N LEU A 55 -7.55 10.33 -12.62
CA LEU A 55 -6.94 9.02 -12.41
C LEU A 55 -7.18 8.42 -11.01
N ASN A 56 -7.74 9.20 -10.09
CA ASN A 56 -7.92 8.80 -8.70
C ASN A 56 -9.35 8.43 -8.33
N VAL A 57 -10.31 8.62 -9.24
CA VAL A 57 -11.72 8.29 -9.01
C VAL A 57 -12.27 7.51 -10.20
N SER A 58 -12.81 6.33 -9.97
CA SER A 58 -13.35 5.47 -11.02
C SER A 58 -14.60 6.07 -11.68
N PRO A 59 -14.93 5.66 -12.91
CA PRO A 59 -16.20 6.03 -13.52
C PRO A 59 -17.42 5.58 -12.69
N ARG A 60 -17.35 4.42 -12.03
CA ARG A 60 -18.41 3.91 -11.15
C ARG A 60 -18.57 4.82 -9.93
N MET A 61 -17.49 5.14 -9.22
CA MET A 61 -17.50 6.06 -8.08
C MET A 61 -18.07 7.42 -8.47
N ARG A 62 -17.68 7.96 -9.63
CA ARG A 62 -18.20 9.26 -10.13
C ARG A 62 -19.70 9.23 -10.36
N ARG A 63 -20.20 8.17 -11.02
CA ARG A 63 -21.66 8.02 -11.26
C ARG A 63 -22.42 7.96 -9.94
N SER A 64 -21.98 7.13 -9.00
CA SER A 64 -22.65 6.98 -7.70
C SER A 64 -22.67 8.27 -6.90
N LEU A 65 -21.54 8.98 -6.84
CA LEU A 65 -21.45 10.28 -6.14
C LEU A 65 -22.27 11.37 -6.84
N ALA A 66 -22.27 11.44 -8.15
CA ALA A 66 -23.07 12.39 -8.90
C ALA A 66 -24.57 12.14 -8.69
N ALA A 67 -25.01 10.88 -8.69
CA ALA A 67 -26.40 10.51 -8.39
C ALA A 67 -26.81 10.88 -6.97
N ALA A 68 -25.87 10.88 -6.02
CA ALA A 68 -26.08 11.34 -4.64
C ALA A 68 -25.96 12.87 -4.46
N GLY A 69 -25.81 13.64 -5.55
CA GLY A 69 -25.64 15.10 -5.50
C GLY A 69 -24.28 15.57 -4.98
N ARG A 70 -23.26 14.72 -5.03
CA ARG A 70 -21.89 14.99 -4.55
C ARG A 70 -20.85 14.80 -5.67
N PRO A 71 -20.89 15.61 -6.73
CA PRO A 71 -19.94 15.46 -7.82
C PRO A 71 -18.51 15.75 -7.35
N VAL A 72 -17.58 14.98 -7.86
CA VAL A 72 -16.13 15.12 -7.56
C VAL A 72 -15.44 15.89 -8.69
N PRO A 73 -14.30 16.56 -8.42
CA PRO A 73 -13.54 17.23 -9.46
C PRO A 73 -13.14 16.27 -10.59
N GLU A 74 -13.17 16.79 -11.81
CA GLU A 74 -12.74 16.07 -13.02
C GLU A 74 -11.76 16.96 -13.78
N ASN A 75 -10.57 17.13 -13.20
CA ASN A 75 -9.52 17.98 -13.73
C ASN A 75 -8.14 17.37 -13.46
N ASP A 76 -7.10 18.04 -13.94
CA ASP A 76 -5.72 17.60 -13.85
C ASP A 76 -5.01 18.01 -12.54
N ALA A 77 -5.72 18.62 -11.59
CA ALA A 77 -5.16 18.92 -10.28
C ALA A 77 -4.93 17.60 -9.50
N CYS A 78 -3.82 17.52 -8.79
CA CYS A 78 -3.48 16.38 -7.97
C CYS A 78 -4.04 16.57 -6.55
N PRO A 79 -4.94 15.70 -6.07
CA PRO A 79 -5.50 15.78 -4.72
C PRO A 79 -4.49 15.39 -3.65
N THR A 80 -4.73 15.83 -2.42
CA THR A 80 -4.15 15.21 -1.23
C THR A 80 -4.92 13.95 -0.84
N GLY A 81 -4.31 13.12 0.02
CA GLY A 81 -5.03 11.98 0.60
C GLY A 81 -6.28 12.40 1.38
N SER A 82 -6.23 13.56 2.09
CA SER A 82 -7.37 14.15 2.80
C SER A 82 -8.52 14.47 1.85
N GLU A 83 -8.22 15.17 0.75
CA GLU A 83 -9.22 15.53 -0.25
C GLU A 83 -9.90 14.29 -0.87
N LEU A 84 -9.16 13.20 -1.10
CA LEU A 84 -9.74 11.94 -1.55
C LEU A 84 -10.66 11.31 -0.49
N VAL A 85 -10.23 11.32 0.77
CA VAL A 85 -11.06 10.79 1.86
C VAL A 85 -12.35 11.57 1.98
N GLU A 86 -12.28 12.89 2.09
CA GLU A 86 -13.42 13.78 2.35
C GLU A 86 -14.40 13.88 1.19
N ARG A 87 -13.88 13.91 -0.04
CA ARG A 87 -14.71 14.14 -1.23
C ARG A 87 -15.16 12.86 -1.93
N VAL A 88 -14.47 11.74 -1.68
CA VAL A 88 -14.76 10.48 -2.39
C VAL A 88 -15.11 9.37 -1.42
N PHE A 89 -14.18 8.98 -0.52
CA PHE A 89 -14.35 7.73 0.21
C PHE A 89 -15.41 7.82 1.32
N GLU A 90 -15.45 8.90 2.09
CA GLU A 90 -16.52 9.12 3.09
C GLU A 90 -17.90 9.25 2.45
N PRO A 91 -18.08 10.05 1.39
CA PRO A 91 -19.36 10.11 0.70
C PRO A 91 -19.80 8.76 0.12
N LEU A 92 -18.90 7.97 -0.46
CA LEU A 92 -19.21 6.63 -0.96
C LEU A 92 -19.65 5.68 0.15
N ALA A 93 -18.93 5.69 1.28
CA ALA A 93 -19.26 4.84 2.42
C ALA A 93 -20.62 5.20 3.06
N ALA A 94 -21.06 6.45 2.89
CA ALA A 94 -22.36 6.93 3.37
C ALA A 94 -23.53 6.59 2.43
N LEU A 95 -23.27 6.07 1.23
CA LEU A 95 -24.33 5.67 0.31
C LEU A 95 -25.13 4.49 0.91
N PRO A 96 -26.47 4.48 0.77
CA PRO A 96 -27.32 3.43 1.33
C PRO A 96 -26.89 2.01 0.94
N GLU A 97 -26.47 1.83 -0.32
CA GLU A 97 -26.01 0.57 -0.88
C GLU A 97 -24.68 0.06 -0.29
N ILE A 98 -23.93 0.93 0.41
CA ILE A 98 -22.67 0.55 1.08
C ILE A 98 -22.80 0.58 2.59
N HIS A 99 -23.40 1.63 3.14
CA HIS A 99 -23.43 1.89 4.59
C HIS A 99 -23.96 0.70 5.41
N GLY A 100 -25.03 0.04 4.94
CA GLY A 100 -25.61 -1.12 5.60
C GLY A 100 -24.75 -2.38 5.59
N HIS A 101 -23.72 -2.42 4.76
CA HIS A 101 -22.82 -3.56 4.57
C HIS A 101 -21.40 -3.31 5.10
N LEU A 102 -21.11 -2.09 5.57
CA LEU A 102 -19.79 -1.69 6.06
C LEU A 102 -19.63 -1.99 7.55
N ARG A 103 -18.54 -2.65 7.91
CA ARG A 103 -18.16 -2.95 9.30
C ARG A 103 -16.80 -2.34 9.61
N LEU A 104 -16.80 -1.22 10.30
CA LEU A 104 -15.62 -0.52 10.79
C LEU A 104 -15.09 -1.16 12.08
N GLY A 105 -13.79 -0.97 12.39
CA GLY A 105 -13.14 -1.55 13.55
C GLY A 105 -13.15 -3.08 13.54
N THR A 106 -13.35 -3.69 12.36
CA THR A 106 -13.54 -5.12 12.18
C THR A 106 -12.43 -5.70 11.32
N THR A 107 -11.58 -6.52 11.93
CA THR A 107 -10.40 -7.11 11.28
C THR A 107 -10.64 -8.57 10.94
N VAL A 108 -10.53 -8.93 9.68
CA VAL A 108 -10.41 -10.34 9.27
C VAL A 108 -8.97 -10.77 9.47
N ARG A 109 -8.75 -11.65 10.46
CA ARG A 109 -7.41 -12.09 10.90
C ARG A 109 -6.85 -13.22 10.05
N ARG A 110 -7.71 -14.14 9.64
CA ARG A 110 -7.36 -15.34 8.85
C ARG A 110 -8.52 -15.74 7.97
N VAL A 111 -8.19 -16.32 6.83
CA VAL A 111 -9.14 -16.95 5.92
C VAL A 111 -8.71 -18.40 5.69
N GLY A 112 -9.65 -19.32 5.80
CA GLY A 112 -9.46 -20.73 5.48
C GLY A 112 -10.68 -21.27 4.73
N ARG A 113 -10.63 -22.54 4.31
CA ARG A 113 -11.76 -23.22 3.69
C ARG A 113 -12.44 -24.09 4.74
N ARG A 114 -13.78 -24.02 4.86
CA ARG A 114 -14.51 -24.79 5.87
C ARG A 114 -14.31 -26.29 5.68
N GLY A 115 -13.79 -26.95 6.72
CA GLY A 115 -13.60 -28.39 6.77
C GLY A 115 -12.45 -28.92 5.93
N LEU A 116 -11.61 -28.04 5.33
CA LEU A 116 -10.48 -28.45 4.49
C LEU A 116 -9.20 -27.74 4.91
N LEU A 117 -8.10 -28.47 5.00
CA LEU A 117 -6.77 -27.94 5.15
C LEU A 117 -6.19 -27.51 3.78
N LYS A 118 -5.09 -26.77 3.81
CA LYS A 118 -4.48 -26.22 2.59
C LYS A 118 -4.13 -27.27 1.54
N HIS A 119 -3.66 -28.43 1.96
CA HIS A 119 -3.17 -29.50 1.09
C HIS A 119 -4.24 -30.48 0.62
N GLU A 120 -5.49 -30.31 1.06
CA GLU A 120 -6.59 -31.20 0.72
C GLU A 120 -7.38 -30.67 -0.48
N GLU A 121 -7.98 -31.57 -1.25
CA GLU A 121 -8.89 -31.28 -2.36
C GLU A 121 -8.32 -30.24 -3.36
N ILE A 122 -7.06 -30.43 -3.78
CA ILE A 122 -6.37 -29.53 -4.72
C ILE A 122 -7.07 -29.56 -6.09
N GLY A 123 -7.57 -28.39 -6.54
CA GLY A 123 -8.22 -28.24 -7.85
C GLY A 123 -9.57 -28.95 -7.99
N SER A 124 -10.17 -29.42 -6.89
CA SER A 124 -11.39 -30.22 -6.93
C SER A 124 -12.66 -29.35 -6.86
N ALA A 125 -13.76 -29.90 -7.39
CA ALA A 125 -15.09 -29.30 -7.25
C ALA A 125 -15.57 -29.28 -5.78
N GLU A 126 -15.12 -30.25 -4.97
CA GLU A 126 -15.42 -30.30 -3.55
C GLU A 126 -14.89 -29.06 -2.84
N ARG A 127 -13.64 -28.69 -3.08
CA ARG A 127 -13.04 -27.47 -2.50
C ARG A 127 -13.80 -26.22 -2.94
N ALA A 128 -14.17 -26.13 -4.22
CA ALA A 128 -14.94 -25.01 -4.76
C ALA A 128 -16.33 -24.87 -4.11
N SER A 129 -16.95 -25.99 -3.71
CA SER A 129 -18.29 -26.01 -3.10
C SER A 129 -18.30 -25.58 -1.62
N ARG A 130 -17.19 -25.65 -0.90
CA ARG A 130 -17.12 -25.30 0.51
C ARG A 130 -17.02 -23.78 0.68
N PRO A 131 -17.73 -23.18 1.64
CA PRO A 131 -17.57 -21.76 1.93
C PRO A 131 -16.19 -21.46 2.55
N PHE A 132 -15.76 -20.20 2.42
CA PHE A 132 -14.65 -19.67 3.21
C PHE A 132 -15.07 -19.52 4.66
N ARG A 133 -14.14 -19.77 5.57
CA ARG A 133 -14.23 -19.51 7.00
C ARG A 133 -13.31 -18.34 7.34
N LEU A 134 -13.87 -17.26 7.83
CA LEU A 134 -13.17 -16.04 8.20
C LEU A 134 -13.07 -15.94 9.72
N LEU A 135 -11.86 -15.84 10.26
CA LEU A 135 -11.65 -15.45 11.64
C LEU A 135 -11.70 -13.94 11.75
N VAL A 136 -12.77 -13.43 12.31
CA VAL A 136 -13.07 -12.00 12.43
C VAL A 136 -12.83 -11.56 13.86
N ARG A 137 -12.30 -10.34 14.04
CA ARG A 137 -12.15 -9.68 15.33
C ARG A 137 -12.75 -8.28 15.29
N ASP A 138 -13.64 -7.98 16.20
CA ASP A 138 -14.23 -6.66 16.44
C ASP A 138 -14.24 -6.31 17.93
N ALA A 139 -15.03 -5.32 18.34
CA ALA A 139 -15.17 -4.91 19.74
C ALA A 139 -15.76 -6.00 20.63
N GLY A 140 -16.54 -6.94 20.06
CA GLY A 140 -17.13 -8.09 20.75
C GLY A 140 -16.16 -9.28 20.92
N GLY A 141 -14.97 -9.21 20.33
CA GLY A 141 -13.97 -10.27 20.40
C GLY A 141 -13.78 -11.02 19.08
N GLU A 142 -13.27 -12.26 19.16
CA GLU A 142 -13.04 -13.11 17.99
C GLU A 142 -14.23 -14.05 17.75
N HIS A 143 -14.69 -14.11 16.53
CA HIS A 143 -15.75 -15.01 16.07
C HIS A 143 -15.49 -15.46 14.61
N VAL A 144 -16.33 -16.34 14.12
CA VAL A 144 -16.21 -16.87 12.77
C VAL A 144 -17.40 -16.47 11.92
N GLU A 145 -17.11 -15.99 10.71
CA GLU A 145 -18.09 -15.75 9.67
C GLU A 145 -17.80 -16.59 8.43
N GLU A 146 -18.78 -16.69 7.53
CA GLU A 146 -18.64 -17.46 6.30
C GLU A 146 -18.94 -16.60 5.06
N ALA A 147 -18.24 -16.89 3.96
CA ALA A 147 -18.48 -16.26 2.67
C ALA A 147 -18.25 -17.28 1.54
N GLY A 148 -18.94 -17.10 0.43
CA GLY A 148 -18.71 -17.91 -0.76
C GLY A 148 -17.55 -17.40 -1.63
N ILE A 149 -17.29 -16.08 -1.56
CA ILE A 149 -16.25 -15.38 -2.31
C ILE A 149 -15.52 -14.45 -1.35
N VAL A 150 -14.20 -14.31 -1.52
CA VAL A 150 -13.38 -13.37 -0.76
C VAL A 150 -12.57 -12.51 -1.71
N LEU A 151 -12.72 -11.19 -1.59
CA LEU A 151 -11.91 -10.19 -2.29
C LEU A 151 -10.95 -9.54 -1.29
N ASP A 152 -9.68 -9.85 -1.40
CA ASP A 152 -8.61 -9.26 -0.56
C ASP A 152 -8.17 -7.92 -1.16
N CYS A 153 -8.77 -6.84 -0.67
CA CYS A 153 -8.48 -5.45 -1.01
C CYS A 153 -7.70 -4.74 0.11
N THR A 154 -6.98 -5.49 0.96
CA THR A 154 -6.29 -4.95 2.15
C THR A 154 -5.06 -4.10 1.84
N GLY A 155 -4.60 -4.10 0.59
CA GLY A 155 -3.45 -3.31 0.14
C GLY A 155 -2.13 -3.72 0.78
N THR A 156 -1.17 -2.80 0.77
CA THR A 156 0.19 -3.00 1.30
C THR A 156 0.34 -2.29 2.63
N SER A 157 0.06 -2.98 3.73
CA SER A 157 0.04 -2.39 5.08
C SER A 157 1.27 -2.71 5.94
N ILE A 158 2.05 -3.73 5.56
CA ILE A 158 3.22 -4.19 6.33
C ILE A 158 4.47 -3.46 5.83
N PRO A 159 5.13 -2.64 6.66
CA PRO A 159 6.37 -2.00 6.27
C PRO A 159 7.50 -3.03 6.15
N ASN A 160 8.41 -2.81 5.21
CA ASN A 160 9.63 -3.61 5.12
C ASN A 160 10.59 -3.22 6.23
N ALA A 161 11.35 -4.17 6.72
CA ALA A 161 12.44 -3.95 7.65
C ALA A 161 13.56 -3.08 7.05
N ILE A 162 14.36 -2.43 7.90
CA ILE A 162 15.43 -1.51 7.47
C ILE A 162 16.80 -2.17 7.36
N GLY A 163 16.98 -3.35 7.94
CA GLY A 163 18.25 -4.06 7.92
C GLY A 163 18.61 -4.65 6.56
N ASP A 164 19.85 -5.04 6.42
CA ASP A 164 20.36 -5.66 5.21
C ASP A 164 19.61 -6.95 4.85
N GLY A 165 19.51 -7.23 3.56
CA GLY A 165 18.78 -8.40 3.05
C GLY A 165 17.27 -8.39 3.30
N GLY A 166 16.70 -7.28 3.83
CA GLY A 166 15.26 -7.13 4.09
C GLY A 166 14.77 -7.81 5.36
N ILE A 167 15.67 -8.16 6.26
CA ILE A 167 15.36 -8.61 7.62
C ILE A 167 15.51 -7.44 8.61
N PRO A 168 14.88 -7.52 9.80
CA PRO A 168 15.09 -6.49 10.81
C PRO A 168 16.57 -6.35 11.21
N ALA A 169 17.06 -5.12 11.30
CA ALA A 169 18.35 -4.87 11.88
C ALA A 169 18.31 -5.17 13.38
N PRO A 170 19.39 -5.73 13.97
CA PRO A 170 19.50 -5.89 15.42
C PRO A 170 19.16 -4.59 16.15
N GLY A 171 18.23 -4.65 17.11
CA GLY A 171 17.73 -3.52 17.86
C GLY A 171 16.58 -2.72 17.21
N GLU A 172 16.20 -3.00 15.97
CA GLU A 172 15.10 -2.30 15.29
C GLU A 172 13.77 -2.39 16.08
N ALA A 173 13.45 -3.58 16.59
CA ALA A 173 12.23 -3.82 17.34
C ALA A 173 12.20 -3.10 18.72
N ASP A 174 13.36 -2.78 19.28
CA ASP A 174 13.49 -2.22 20.62
C ASP A 174 13.35 -0.68 20.64
N LEU A 175 13.35 -0.04 19.48
CA LEU A 175 13.33 1.41 19.37
C LEU A 175 11.94 2.04 19.58
N GLY A 176 10.86 1.26 19.41
CA GLY A 176 9.50 1.74 19.65
C GLY A 176 9.17 3.03 18.87
N ASP A 177 8.83 4.09 19.58
CA ASP A 177 8.44 5.40 19.06
C ASP A 177 9.57 6.20 18.38
N ARG A 178 10.80 5.72 18.46
CA ARG A 178 11.96 6.34 17.79
C ARG A 178 12.00 6.02 16.28
N VAL A 179 11.30 4.99 15.85
CA VAL A 179 11.17 4.61 14.43
C VAL A 179 9.81 4.99 13.92
N SER A 180 9.76 5.87 12.94
CA SER A 180 8.56 6.16 12.15
C SER A 180 8.63 5.49 10.79
N GLN A 181 7.51 4.95 10.32
CA GLN A 181 7.38 4.27 9.03
C GLN A 181 6.34 4.95 8.13
N ASP A 182 5.88 6.14 8.53
CA ASP A 182 4.96 6.98 7.78
C ASP A 182 5.63 8.30 7.42
N ILE A 183 5.21 8.90 6.32
CA ILE A 183 5.66 10.24 5.92
C ILE A 183 5.18 11.21 7.00
N PRO A 184 6.07 12.00 7.62
CA PRO A 184 5.66 12.94 8.65
C PRO A 184 4.85 14.11 8.07
N ASP A 185 3.80 14.55 8.78
CA ASP A 185 3.08 15.78 8.47
C ASP A 185 3.86 16.97 9.06
N LEU A 186 4.82 17.46 8.28
CA LEU A 186 5.72 18.53 8.73
C LEU A 186 5.08 19.92 8.74
N GLU A 187 3.89 20.09 8.17
CA GLU A 187 3.12 21.33 8.27
C GLU A 187 2.41 21.43 9.62
N ARG A 188 1.84 20.32 10.09
CA ARG A 188 1.06 20.25 11.33
C ARG A 188 1.88 19.82 12.55
N GLU A 189 2.83 18.91 12.34
CA GLU A 189 3.58 18.22 13.40
C GLU A 189 5.10 18.32 13.15
N ALA A 190 5.61 19.54 12.98
CA ALA A 190 7.03 19.77 12.75
C ALA A 190 7.91 19.58 14.00
N ASP A 191 7.38 19.85 15.20
CA ASP A 191 8.17 19.91 16.45
C ASP A 191 8.95 18.62 16.77
N PRO A 192 8.43 17.40 16.54
CA PRO A 192 9.20 16.17 16.74
C PRO A 192 10.44 16.05 15.84
N TRP A 193 10.55 16.87 14.78
CA TRP A 193 11.58 16.82 13.75
C TRP A 193 12.50 18.02 13.71
N ARG A 194 12.02 19.19 14.17
CA ARG A 194 12.80 20.44 14.18
C ARG A 194 14.04 20.35 15.05
N GLY A 195 15.19 20.72 14.51
CA GLY A 195 16.47 20.71 15.21
C GLY A 195 16.94 19.30 15.60
N LYS A 196 16.33 18.24 15.03
CA LYS A 196 16.70 16.85 15.31
C LYS A 196 17.68 16.31 14.28
N ARG A 197 18.48 15.34 14.71
CA ARG A 197 19.27 14.48 13.83
C ARG A 197 18.35 13.32 13.39
N VAL A 198 18.04 13.26 12.12
CA VAL A 198 17.09 12.30 11.54
C VAL A 198 17.85 11.34 10.62
N LEU A 199 17.74 10.04 10.86
CA LEU A 199 18.11 9.03 9.89
C LEU A 199 16.91 8.81 8.96
N LEU A 200 17.09 9.01 7.66
CA LEU A 200 16.11 8.64 6.65
C LEU A 200 16.63 7.45 5.84
N VAL A 201 15.88 6.35 5.84
CA VAL A 201 16.21 5.14 5.08
C VAL A 201 15.19 4.92 3.95
N GLY A 202 15.67 4.88 2.70
CA GLY A 202 14.86 4.62 1.53
C GLY A 202 15.08 5.60 0.39
N ALA A 203 14.69 5.21 -0.83
CA ALA A 203 14.84 6.01 -2.06
C ALA A 203 13.52 6.17 -2.85
N GLY A 204 12.42 5.53 -2.42
CA GLY A 204 11.12 5.59 -3.08
C GLY A 204 10.41 6.93 -2.88
N HIS A 205 9.27 7.14 -3.52
CA HIS A 205 8.51 8.41 -3.50
C HIS A 205 8.23 8.92 -2.09
N SER A 206 7.93 8.04 -1.13
CA SER A 206 7.74 8.44 0.27
C SER A 206 8.99 9.06 0.88
N ALA A 207 10.17 8.48 0.63
CA ALA A 207 11.44 9.02 1.12
C ALA A 207 11.81 10.33 0.40
N GLN A 208 11.49 10.42 -0.90
CA GLN A 208 11.69 11.65 -1.69
C GLN A 208 10.82 12.80 -1.16
N THR A 209 9.57 12.53 -0.79
CA THR A 209 8.68 13.51 -0.15
C THR A 209 9.24 13.93 1.21
N ALA A 210 9.65 12.96 2.03
CA ALA A 210 10.14 13.22 3.38
C ALA A 210 11.45 14.01 3.39
N VAL A 211 12.42 13.70 2.52
CA VAL A 211 13.70 14.42 2.50
C VAL A 211 13.52 15.88 2.11
N GLN A 212 12.66 16.17 1.15
CA GLN A 212 12.36 17.55 0.74
C GLN A 212 11.73 18.34 1.89
N GLY A 213 10.76 17.74 2.58
CA GLY A 213 10.12 18.38 3.73
C GLY A 213 11.08 18.59 4.90
N LEU A 214 11.90 17.59 5.25
CA LEU A 214 12.86 17.68 6.35
C LEU A 214 13.95 18.74 6.11
N VAL A 215 14.48 18.79 4.89
CA VAL A 215 15.48 19.82 4.48
C VAL A 215 14.84 21.21 4.50
N GLY A 216 13.55 21.32 4.14
CA GLY A 216 12.80 22.58 4.14
C GLY A 216 12.42 23.11 5.54
N LEU A 217 12.63 22.34 6.61
CA LEU A 217 12.28 22.80 7.97
C LEU A 217 13.12 23.96 8.51
N ASP A 218 14.24 24.28 7.87
CA ASP A 218 15.09 25.47 8.10
C ASP A 218 15.39 25.78 9.59
N SER A 219 15.55 24.76 10.41
CA SER A 219 15.56 24.86 11.88
C SER A 219 16.76 24.18 12.55
N GLY A 220 17.86 23.96 11.81
CA GLY A 220 19.02 23.18 12.29
C GLY A 220 18.78 21.68 12.28
N THR A 221 17.72 21.19 11.62
CA THR A 221 17.47 19.77 11.40
C THR A 221 18.60 19.19 10.55
N GLN A 222 19.15 18.06 10.99
CA GLN A 222 20.20 17.33 10.27
C GLN A 222 19.66 16.01 9.77
N VAL A 223 19.79 15.75 8.48
CA VAL A 223 19.30 14.53 7.85
C VAL A 223 20.46 13.67 7.37
N THR A 224 20.54 12.46 7.88
CA THR A 224 21.41 11.41 7.36
C THR A 224 20.56 10.51 6.44
N TRP A 225 20.75 10.64 5.12
CA TRP A 225 19.96 9.92 4.13
C TRP A 225 20.71 8.69 3.65
N VAL A 226 20.18 7.50 3.98
CA VAL A 226 20.76 6.20 3.63
C VAL A 226 20.10 5.63 2.39
N LEU A 227 20.88 5.39 1.37
CA LEU A 227 20.51 4.89 0.06
C LEU A 227 21.25 3.58 -0.20
N ARG A 228 20.50 2.48 -0.34
CA ARG A 228 21.09 1.15 -0.59
C ARG A 228 21.84 1.08 -1.92
N GLY A 229 21.36 1.77 -2.94
CA GLY A 229 22.03 1.83 -4.25
C GLY A 229 23.16 2.85 -4.28
N GLU A 230 24.26 2.53 -4.94
CA GLU A 230 25.34 3.47 -5.22
C GLU A 230 24.86 4.62 -6.13
N GLN A 231 23.99 4.30 -7.10
CA GLN A 231 23.43 5.25 -8.06
C GLN A 231 21.90 5.11 -8.07
N PRO A 232 21.19 5.72 -7.11
CA PRO A 232 19.73 5.67 -7.07
C PRO A 232 19.15 6.48 -8.23
N SER A 233 18.24 5.88 -9.01
CA SER A 233 17.58 6.54 -10.15
C SER A 233 16.52 7.57 -9.73
N PHE A 234 15.99 7.48 -8.51
CA PHE A 234 14.84 8.22 -8.01
C PHE A 234 13.58 8.13 -8.89
N GLY A 235 13.58 7.24 -9.90
CA GLY A 235 12.45 7.07 -10.83
C GLY A 235 12.22 8.28 -11.75
N VAL A 236 13.25 9.08 -12.01
CA VAL A 236 13.16 10.19 -12.96
C VAL A 236 13.08 9.62 -14.37
N VAL A 237 11.99 9.93 -15.08
CA VAL A 237 11.75 9.54 -16.48
C VAL A 237 11.58 10.83 -17.27
N GLU A 238 12.37 11.01 -18.32
CA GLU A 238 12.18 12.12 -19.25
C GLU A 238 10.81 11.99 -19.92
N ASP A 239 10.10 13.09 -20.09
CA ASP A 239 8.75 13.15 -20.65
C ASP A 239 7.70 12.32 -19.83
N ASP A 240 7.89 12.23 -18.52
CA ASP A 240 6.95 11.56 -17.64
C ASP A 240 5.53 12.14 -17.81
N PRO A 241 4.52 11.32 -18.16
CA PRO A 241 3.13 11.78 -18.30
C PRO A 241 2.52 12.28 -16.99
N LEU A 242 3.20 12.10 -15.84
CA LEU A 242 2.82 12.61 -14.53
C LEU A 242 3.81 13.69 -14.06
N PRO A 243 3.55 14.97 -14.37
CA PRO A 243 4.50 16.07 -14.09
C PRO A 243 4.89 16.19 -12.62
N GLU A 244 3.96 15.90 -11.70
CA GLU A 244 4.24 15.96 -10.26
C GLU A 244 5.18 14.82 -9.83
N ARG A 245 5.10 13.63 -10.45
CA ARG A 245 6.04 12.53 -10.21
C ARG A 245 7.43 12.90 -10.68
N TYR A 246 7.53 13.47 -11.88
CA TYR A 246 8.81 13.95 -12.42
C TYR A 246 9.44 14.99 -11.48
N ARG A 247 8.67 16.01 -11.05
CA ARG A 247 9.17 17.04 -10.12
C ARG A 247 9.67 16.45 -8.81
N LEU A 248 8.92 15.51 -8.23
CA LEU A 248 9.30 14.85 -6.98
C LEU A 248 10.64 14.11 -7.13
N GLY A 249 10.78 13.28 -8.16
CA GLY A 249 11.99 12.52 -8.43
C GLY A 249 13.18 13.43 -8.77
N ARG A 250 12.95 14.47 -9.59
CA ARG A 250 14.00 15.43 -9.98
C ARG A 250 14.53 16.21 -8.78
N ALA A 251 13.65 16.72 -7.92
CA ALA A 251 14.06 17.43 -6.72
C ALA A 251 14.87 16.53 -5.77
N ALA A 252 14.50 15.26 -5.62
CA ALA A 252 15.29 14.29 -4.85
C ALA A 252 16.66 14.01 -5.47
N ALA A 253 16.72 13.89 -6.79
CA ALA A 253 17.98 13.72 -7.53
C ALA A 253 18.91 14.92 -7.35
N ASP A 254 18.37 16.14 -7.42
CA ASP A 254 19.12 17.39 -7.24
C ASP A 254 19.66 17.51 -5.81
N LEU A 255 18.86 17.19 -4.80
CA LEU A 255 19.31 17.12 -3.38
C LEU A 255 20.43 16.09 -3.19
N ALA A 256 20.33 14.94 -3.88
CA ALA A 256 21.36 13.91 -3.81
C ALA A 256 22.65 14.29 -4.57
N ALA A 257 22.53 15.07 -5.65
CA ALA A 257 23.68 15.54 -6.44
C ALA A 257 24.44 16.70 -5.74
N SER A 258 23.71 17.59 -5.09
CA SER A 258 24.24 18.78 -4.39
C SER A 258 23.57 18.92 -3.03
N PRO A 259 23.98 18.13 -2.02
CA PRO A 259 23.38 18.19 -0.70
C PRO A 259 23.56 19.54 -0.04
N PRO A 260 22.47 20.20 0.43
CA PRO A 260 22.59 21.43 1.18
C PRO A 260 23.21 21.18 2.56
N ALA A 261 23.58 22.24 3.27
CA ALA A 261 24.00 22.14 4.65
C ALA A 261 22.91 21.44 5.49
N GLY A 262 23.30 20.49 6.34
CA GLY A 262 22.38 19.68 7.14
C GLY A 262 21.89 18.39 6.46
N LEU A 263 22.20 18.13 5.19
CA LEU A 263 21.93 16.85 4.53
C LEU A 263 23.23 16.09 4.26
N THR A 264 23.34 14.88 4.82
CA THR A 264 24.46 13.95 4.56
C THR A 264 23.91 12.71 3.86
N LEU A 265 24.55 12.28 2.76
CA LEU A 265 24.17 11.09 2.04
C LEU A 265 25.15 9.94 2.29
N HIS A 266 24.57 8.75 2.55
CA HIS A 266 25.30 7.48 2.55
C HIS A 266 24.75 6.60 1.42
N ARG A 267 25.53 6.49 0.33
CA ARG A 267 25.18 5.67 -0.85
C ARG A 267 25.81 4.29 -0.72
N GLY A 268 25.22 3.28 -1.35
CA GLY A 268 25.67 1.88 -1.23
C GLY A 268 25.70 1.42 0.23
N ALA A 269 24.85 2.01 1.08
CA ALA A 269 24.88 1.79 2.51
C ALA A 269 23.61 1.08 2.99
N VAL A 270 23.78 0.25 4.02
CA VAL A 270 22.71 -0.49 4.69
C VAL A 270 22.77 -0.23 6.20
N VAL A 271 21.65 -0.38 6.88
CA VAL A 271 21.60 -0.34 8.34
C VAL A 271 21.96 -1.72 8.88
N GLU A 272 23.07 -1.81 9.57
CA GLU A 272 23.59 -3.06 10.13
C GLU A 272 23.05 -3.33 11.54
N ALA A 273 22.95 -2.30 12.38
CA ALA A 273 22.41 -2.40 13.73
C ALA A 273 21.89 -1.05 14.24
N LEU A 274 20.99 -1.12 15.22
CA LEU A 274 20.46 0.03 15.93
C LEU A 274 20.53 -0.22 17.45
N LYS A 275 20.92 0.78 18.20
CA LYS A 275 21.01 0.69 19.65
C LYS A 275 20.47 1.95 20.29
N ARG A 276 19.51 1.80 21.19
CA ARG A 276 19.04 2.93 22.00
C ARG A 276 20.16 3.42 22.94
N ASP A 277 20.39 4.72 22.95
CA ASP A 277 21.38 5.39 23.82
C ASP A 277 20.70 6.62 24.45
N GLY A 278 20.06 6.40 25.59
CA GLY A 278 19.21 7.39 26.23
C GLY A 278 18.08 7.86 25.32
N GLU A 279 18.09 9.16 25.00
CA GLU A 279 17.12 9.78 24.07
C GLU A 279 17.55 9.68 22.60
N ALA A 280 18.77 9.25 22.33
CA ALA A 280 19.32 9.07 21.00
C ALA A 280 19.32 7.60 20.55
N VAL A 281 19.64 7.39 19.30
CA VAL A 281 19.84 6.07 18.66
C VAL A 281 21.22 6.06 18.02
N GLN A 282 22.06 5.12 18.39
CA GLN A 282 23.28 4.78 17.66
C GLN A 282 22.91 3.86 16.52
N VAL A 283 23.30 4.23 15.31
CA VAL A 283 23.03 3.47 14.09
C VAL A 283 24.36 3.06 13.48
N THR A 284 24.59 1.77 13.34
CA THR A 284 25.71 1.24 12.58
C THR A 284 25.30 1.14 11.11
N LEU A 285 25.99 1.85 10.27
CA LEU A 285 25.87 1.81 8.82
C LEU A 285 27.05 1.03 8.25
N ARG A 286 26.79 0.15 7.28
CA ARG A 286 27.83 -0.55 6.52
C ARG A 286 27.74 -0.20 5.04
N ASN A 287 28.88 0.09 4.46
CA ASN A 287 29.07 0.32 3.01
C ASN A 287 30.32 -0.40 2.50
N GLY A 288 30.71 -0.16 1.25
CA GLY A 288 31.90 -0.77 0.64
C GLY A 288 33.24 -0.39 1.34
N ALA A 289 33.28 0.69 2.12
CA ALA A 289 34.47 1.14 2.84
C ALA A 289 34.56 0.57 4.27
N GLY A 290 33.49 -0.03 4.79
CA GLY A 290 33.43 -0.60 6.12
C GLY A 290 32.20 -0.16 6.90
N GLU A 291 32.32 -0.20 8.23
CA GLU A 291 31.27 0.21 9.16
C GLU A 291 31.56 1.57 9.77
N GLU A 292 30.51 2.35 9.97
CA GLU A 292 30.56 3.60 10.72
C GLU A 292 29.34 3.70 11.64
N THR A 293 29.47 4.45 12.72
CA THR A 293 28.38 4.70 13.66
C THR A 293 27.96 6.15 13.60
N VAL A 294 26.68 6.39 13.34
CA VAL A 294 26.06 7.71 13.42
C VAL A 294 25.09 7.76 14.60
N THR A 295 24.98 8.93 15.23
CA THR A 295 24.05 9.14 16.35
C THR A 295 22.91 10.04 15.88
N VAL A 296 21.67 9.56 16.02
CA VAL A 296 20.47 10.25 15.59
C VAL A 296 19.43 10.32 16.71
N ASP A 297 18.45 11.21 16.57
CA ASP A 297 17.37 11.36 17.55
C ASP A 297 16.11 10.64 17.08
N ARG A 298 15.94 10.48 15.76
CA ARG A 298 14.80 9.84 15.10
C ARG A 298 15.25 8.99 13.92
N VAL A 299 14.54 7.92 13.68
CA VAL A 299 14.69 7.06 12.49
C VAL A 299 13.41 7.12 11.68
N LEU A 300 13.52 7.48 10.41
CA LEU A 300 12.42 7.48 9.44
C LEU A 300 12.67 6.39 8.40
N ALA A 301 11.96 5.26 8.55
CA ALA A 301 12.15 4.06 7.77
C ALA A 301 11.12 3.98 6.65
N LEU A 302 11.42 4.56 5.49
CA LEU A 302 10.55 4.60 4.31
C LEU A 302 11.01 3.59 3.24
N THR A 303 11.13 2.34 3.65
CA THR A 303 11.67 1.21 2.87
C THR A 303 10.62 0.52 1.99
N GLY A 304 9.42 1.09 1.90
CA GLY A 304 8.28 0.51 1.20
C GLY A 304 7.48 -0.45 2.08
N ARG A 305 6.37 -0.97 1.51
CA ARG A 305 5.41 -1.82 2.21
C ARG A 305 5.00 -3.00 1.35
N VAL A 306 4.56 -4.07 1.99
CA VAL A 306 4.01 -5.28 1.35
C VAL A 306 2.66 -5.65 1.95
N GLY A 307 1.92 -6.55 1.29
CA GLY A 307 0.68 -7.09 1.80
C GLY A 307 0.88 -8.02 3.01
N ASP A 308 -0.15 -8.19 3.84
CA ASP A 308 -0.14 -9.23 4.88
C ASP A 308 -0.56 -10.59 4.29
N HIS A 309 0.43 -11.44 4.02
CA HIS A 309 0.25 -12.78 3.47
C HIS A 309 -0.22 -13.79 4.52
N ARG A 310 -0.13 -13.47 5.81
CA ARG A 310 -0.62 -14.34 6.90
C ARG A 310 -2.13 -14.51 6.85
N LEU A 311 -2.86 -13.56 6.24
CA LEU A 311 -4.30 -13.58 6.07
C LEU A 311 -4.78 -14.89 5.42
N TYR A 312 -4.13 -15.30 4.35
CA TYR A 312 -4.54 -16.44 3.52
C TYR A 312 -3.52 -17.60 3.50
N ARG A 313 -2.66 -17.68 4.52
CA ARG A 313 -1.63 -18.73 4.58
C ARG A 313 -2.20 -20.15 4.47
N GLN A 314 -3.46 -20.35 4.85
CA GLN A 314 -4.15 -21.64 4.79
C GLN A 314 -4.93 -21.87 3.49
N LEU A 315 -4.85 -20.96 2.55
CA LEU A 315 -5.46 -21.09 1.24
C LEU A 315 -4.44 -21.55 0.17
N GLN A 316 -4.93 -22.11 -0.91
CA GLN A 316 -4.11 -22.58 -2.04
C GLN A 316 -3.76 -21.38 -2.96
N VAL A 317 -3.10 -20.37 -2.40
CA VAL A 317 -2.57 -19.24 -3.15
C VAL A 317 -1.14 -19.52 -3.55
N HIS A 318 -0.85 -19.37 -4.84
CA HIS A 318 0.49 -19.51 -5.40
C HIS A 318 1.10 -18.13 -5.56
N GLU A 319 2.15 -17.84 -4.80
CA GLU A 319 2.85 -16.55 -4.79
C GLU A 319 4.17 -16.62 -5.55
N CYS A 320 4.47 -15.55 -6.27
CA CYS A 320 5.78 -15.35 -6.86
C CYS A 320 6.79 -15.01 -5.74
N TYR A 321 7.82 -15.82 -5.58
CA TYR A 321 8.87 -15.59 -4.56
C TYR A 321 9.60 -14.26 -4.73
N ALA A 322 9.75 -13.78 -5.98
CA ALA A 322 10.47 -12.54 -6.28
C ALA A 322 9.65 -11.29 -5.96
N THR A 323 8.36 -11.28 -6.35
CA THR A 323 7.50 -10.12 -6.22
C THR A 323 6.60 -10.15 -5.00
N ALA A 324 6.37 -11.34 -4.39
CA ALA A 324 5.38 -11.58 -3.35
C ALA A 324 3.92 -11.29 -3.81
N GLY A 325 3.66 -11.21 -5.11
CA GLY A 325 2.32 -11.11 -5.70
C GLY A 325 1.80 -12.49 -6.15
N PRO A 326 0.50 -12.61 -6.50
CA PRO A 326 -0.05 -13.82 -7.09
C PRO A 326 0.71 -14.22 -8.35
N MET A 327 1.03 -15.53 -8.49
CA MET A 327 1.96 -16.02 -9.50
C MET A 327 1.53 -15.70 -10.93
N LYS A 328 0.25 -15.91 -11.28
CA LYS A 328 -0.23 -15.67 -12.64
C LYS A 328 -0.06 -14.20 -13.04
N LEU A 329 -0.49 -13.27 -12.17
CA LEU A 329 -0.34 -11.84 -12.42
C LEU A 329 1.12 -11.43 -12.42
N ALA A 330 1.93 -11.93 -11.49
CA ALA A 330 3.36 -11.65 -11.46
C ALA A 330 4.06 -12.08 -12.75
N ALA A 331 3.75 -13.29 -13.27
CA ALA A 331 4.29 -13.79 -14.52
C ALA A 331 3.87 -12.92 -15.72
N ALA A 332 2.59 -12.53 -15.79
CA ALA A 332 2.08 -11.65 -16.85
C ALA A 332 2.79 -10.29 -16.84
N LEU A 333 2.91 -9.66 -15.66
CA LEU A 333 3.61 -8.38 -15.50
C LEU A 333 5.11 -8.46 -15.84
N MET A 334 5.76 -9.58 -15.55
CA MET A 334 7.16 -9.81 -15.94
C MET A 334 7.30 -10.00 -17.44
N SER A 335 6.36 -10.71 -18.09
CA SER A 335 6.35 -10.95 -19.54
C SER A 335 6.02 -9.69 -20.34
N ALA A 336 5.21 -8.80 -19.82
CA ALA A 336 4.84 -7.54 -20.45
C ALA A 336 6.00 -6.52 -20.51
N GLY A 337 7.17 -6.92 -20.05
CA GLY A 337 8.35 -6.07 -19.97
C GLY A 337 8.39 -5.27 -18.67
N GLY A 338 9.11 -5.80 -17.71
CA GLY A 338 9.29 -5.17 -16.39
C GLY A 338 10.19 -3.94 -16.42
N SER A 339 10.09 -3.09 -17.44
CA SER A 339 10.81 -1.83 -17.43
C SER A 339 10.11 -0.89 -16.44
N THR A 340 10.81 -0.57 -15.37
CA THR A 340 10.47 0.54 -14.46
C THR A 340 10.47 1.88 -15.21
N ASP A 341 10.88 1.90 -16.44
CA ASP A 341 11.08 3.06 -17.32
C ASP A 341 9.93 3.28 -18.31
N GLY A 342 8.86 2.46 -18.26
CA GLY A 342 7.71 2.59 -19.15
C GLY A 342 6.65 3.59 -18.66
N ASP A 343 5.84 4.07 -19.61
CA ASP A 343 4.67 4.90 -19.32
C ASP A 343 3.69 4.13 -18.40
N CYS A 344 3.63 4.50 -17.11
CA CYS A 344 2.73 3.88 -16.17
C CYS A 344 1.24 4.14 -16.52
N LEU A 345 0.95 5.16 -17.34
CA LEU A 345 -0.40 5.40 -17.84
C LEU A 345 -0.80 4.44 -18.98
N ALA A 346 0.17 3.79 -19.62
CA ALA A 346 -0.12 2.73 -20.59
C ALA A 346 -0.48 1.40 -19.93
N GLN A 347 -0.30 1.26 -18.61
CA GLN A 347 -0.65 0.03 -17.90
C GLN A 347 -2.16 -0.23 -17.94
N SER A 348 -2.51 -1.48 -18.22
CA SER A 348 -3.87 -2.02 -18.08
C SER A 348 -3.83 -3.27 -17.22
N SER A 349 -4.98 -3.71 -16.74
CA SER A 349 -5.08 -5.04 -16.14
C SER A 349 -4.64 -6.12 -17.14
N GLN A 350 -4.08 -7.19 -16.62
CA GLN A 350 -3.53 -8.29 -17.41
C GLN A 350 -4.59 -9.37 -17.73
N GLY A 351 -5.86 -9.04 -17.53
CA GLY A 351 -7.01 -9.91 -17.79
C GLY A 351 -7.40 -10.77 -16.59
N ALA A 352 -8.68 -11.06 -16.53
CA ALA A 352 -9.35 -11.76 -15.43
C ALA A 352 -8.68 -13.07 -14.99
N GLU A 353 -8.15 -13.83 -15.95
CA GLU A 353 -7.50 -15.12 -15.70
C GLU A 353 -6.24 -14.98 -14.85
N THR A 354 -5.54 -13.84 -14.95
CA THR A 354 -4.33 -13.56 -14.14
C THR A 354 -4.65 -13.32 -12.68
N LEU A 355 -5.88 -12.96 -12.35
CA LEU A 355 -6.35 -12.72 -10.99
C LEU A 355 -6.81 -14.00 -10.28
N THR A 356 -6.94 -15.13 -11.02
CA THR A 356 -7.33 -16.40 -10.44
C THR A 356 -6.18 -17.08 -9.70
N ASN A 357 -6.54 -17.79 -8.63
CA ASN A 357 -5.64 -18.60 -7.83
C ASN A 357 -6.08 -20.09 -7.90
N PRO A 358 -5.21 -21.05 -7.51
CA PRO A 358 -5.65 -22.44 -7.27
C PRO A 358 -6.76 -22.53 -6.20
N GLU A 359 -6.92 -21.52 -5.34
CA GLU A 359 -8.03 -21.38 -4.41
C GLU A 359 -9.24 -20.76 -5.10
N PRO A 360 -10.30 -21.50 -5.42
CA PRO A 360 -11.46 -20.98 -6.13
C PRO A 360 -12.21 -19.92 -5.32
N GLY A 361 -12.58 -18.79 -5.95
CA GLY A 361 -13.36 -17.74 -5.31
C GLY A 361 -12.57 -16.83 -4.34
N PHE A 362 -11.24 -16.95 -4.29
CA PHE A 362 -10.35 -16.04 -3.55
C PHE A 362 -9.54 -15.19 -4.54
N PHE A 363 -9.66 -13.87 -4.42
CA PHE A 363 -8.97 -12.92 -5.30
C PHE A 363 -8.20 -11.89 -4.48
N ILE A 364 -6.99 -11.56 -4.93
CA ILE A 364 -6.16 -10.50 -4.36
C ILE A 364 -6.15 -9.33 -5.35
N LEU A 365 -6.67 -8.18 -4.92
CA LEU A 365 -6.89 -7.01 -5.77
C LEU A 365 -6.12 -5.79 -5.26
N GLY A 366 -5.92 -4.83 -6.16
CA GLY A 366 -5.26 -3.58 -5.85
C GLY A 366 -3.74 -3.73 -5.65
N SER A 367 -3.13 -2.81 -4.91
CA SER A 367 -1.68 -2.75 -4.74
C SER A 367 -1.07 -4.05 -4.19
N LYS A 368 -1.81 -4.79 -3.37
CA LYS A 368 -1.35 -6.08 -2.85
C LYS A 368 -1.12 -7.12 -3.95
N SER A 369 -1.92 -7.10 -5.01
CA SER A 369 -1.76 -8.01 -6.15
C SER A 369 -0.46 -7.77 -6.94
N TYR A 370 0.09 -6.57 -6.86
CA TYR A 370 1.37 -6.20 -7.47
C TYR A 370 2.59 -6.56 -6.59
N GLY A 371 2.35 -6.95 -5.34
CA GLY A 371 3.40 -7.37 -4.41
C GLY A 371 4.39 -6.25 -4.10
N ARG A 372 5.68 -6.45 -4.46
CA ARG A 372 6.77 -5.49 -4.25
C ARG A 372 6.92 -4.45 -5.36
N ARG A 373 6.13 -4.53 -6.42
CA ARG A 373 6.15 -3.54 -7.50
C ARG A 373 5.55 -2.22 -7.03
N THR A 374 6.13 -1.11 -7.48
CA THR A 374 5.75 0.25 -7.05
C THR A 374 4.98 1.02 -8.13
N ASP A 375 4.72 0.38 -9.26
CA ASP A 375 4.08 0.97 -10.44
C ASP A 375 2.55 0.77 -10.51
N PHE A 376 1.94 0.26 -9.43
CA PHE A 376 0.48 0.11 -9.35
C PHE A 376 -0.22 1.47 -9.36
N LEU A 377 -1.22 1.62 -10.23
CA LEU A 377 -2.15 2.74 -10.26
C LEU A 377 -3.57 2.29 -9.84
N MET A 378 -4.32 3.16 -9.16
CA MET A 378 -5.69 2.86 -8.71
C MET A 378 -6.60 2.44 -9.86
N ARG A 379 -6.42 3.03 -11.06
CA ARG A 379 -7.13 2.66 -12.27
C ARG A 379 -7.06 1.15 -12.58
N VAL A 380 -5.88 0.56 -12.42
CA VAL A 380 -5.71 -0.88 -12.64
C VAL A 380 -6.51 -1.69 -11.62
N GLY A 381 -6.57 -1.22 -10.37
CA GLY A 381 -7.38 -1.87 -9.34
C GLY A 381 -8.87 -1.89 -9.67
N TRP A 382 -9.38 -0.85 -10.32
CA TRP A 382 -10.78 -0.79 -10.76
C TRP A 382 -11.04 -1.75 -11.92
N GLN A 383 -10.11 -1.84 -12.89
CA GLN A 383 -10.18 -2.83 -13.96
C GLN A 383 -10.17 -4.27 -13.40
N GLN A 384 -9.32 -4.54 -12.39
CA GLN A 384 -9.32 -5.84 -11.72
C GLN A 384 -10.68 -6.16 -11.07
N VAL A 385 -11.34 -5.17 -10.48
CA VAL A 385 -12.69 -5.35 -9.92
C VAL A 385 -13.68 -5.75 -11.03
N ASP A 386 -13.71 -5.00 -12.13
CA ASP A 386 -14.61 -5.30 -13.25
C ASP A 386 -14.38 -6.73 -13.78
N GLU A 387 -13.11 -7.09 -14.03
CA GLU A 387 -12.72 -8.42 -14.52
C GLU A 387 -13.14 -9.57 -13.58
N VAL A 388 -12.99 -9.35 -12.25
CA VAL A 388 -13.43 -10.38 -11.28
C VAL A 388 -14.95 -10.51 -11.27
N PHE A 389 -15.70 -9.41 -11.35
CA PHE A 389 -17.16 -9.50 -11.37
C PHE A 389 -17.67 -10.12 -12.69
N GLU A 390 -16.99 -9.92 -13.82
CA GLU A 390 -17.26 -10.64 -15.07
C GLU A 390 -17.05 -12.16 -14.92
N LEU A 391 -15.92 -12.58 -14.31
CA LEU A 391 -15.66 -14.00 -14.01
C LEU A 391 -16.73 -14.62 -13.10
N LEU A 392 -17.25 -13.86 -12.15
CA LEU A 392 -18.27 -14.32 -11.23
C LEU A 392 -19.66 -14.45 -11.90
N GLY A 393 -19.78 -14.18 -13.20
CA GLY A 393 -21.04 -14.24 -13.93
C GLY A 393 -22.00 -13.19 -13.40
N ALA A 394 -21.56 -11.99 -13.43
CA ALA A 394 -22.28 -10.84 -12.91
C ALA A 394 -23.67 -10.69 -13.47
#